data_55f8e797dd2ecbfef77f59865ee1b996
#
_entry.id   55f8e797dd2ecbfef77f59865ee1b996
#
_cell.length_a   1.000
_cell.length_b   1.000
_cell.length_c   1.000
_cell.angle_alpha   90.00
_cell.angle_beta   90.00
_cell.angle_gamma   90.00
#
_symmetry.space_group_name_H-M   'P 1'
#
loop_
_entity.id
_entity.type
_entity.pdbx_description
1 polymer ?
#
loop_
_entity_poly.entity_id
_entity_poly.type
_entity_poly.pdbx_seq_one_letter_code
_entity_poly.pdbx_strand_id
1 'polypeptide(L)'
;MLPASTARKWSVPFFPTKTSPKLQELVRMLRKAGAFANKSCGIHIHVGAERFTAKTLRNLVNIMASKEDMIYRALQINPSRENRYCRKTNTTFLKDLNRKKPDTLDGIADLWYQEAPYGRNHHYNSTRYHGLNLHATFTKGTV
;
A
#
# COMPACT_ATOMS: atom_id res chain seq x y z
N MET A 1 -10.72 8.95 -34.15
CA MET A 1 -9.98 7.87 -33.51
C MET A 1 -9.03 8.51 -32.52
N LEU A 2 -9.36 8.49 -31.20
CA LEU A 2 -8.49 9.08 -30.17
C LEU A 2 -7.29 8.16 -29.97
N PRO A 3 -6.05 8.69 -29.85
CA PRO A 3 -4.85 7.86 -29.68
C PRO A 3 -4.91 7.10 -28.36
N ALA A 4 -4.35 5.89 -28.38
CA ALA A 4 -4.27 4.98 -27.25
C ALA A 4 -3.86 5.69 -25.95
N SER A 5 -4.60 5.44 -24.87
CA SER A 5 -4.47 6.10 -23.59
C SER A 5 -3.05 6.01 -23.03
N THR A 6 -2.35 7.12 -23.03
CA THR A 6 -1.19 7.31 -22.16
C THR A 6 -1.70 7.26 -20.72
N ALA A 7 -1.34 6.23 -19.99
CA ALA A 7 -1.65 6.12 -18.57
C ALA A 7 -1.06 7.34 -17.85
N ARG A 8 -1.89 8.25 -17.38
CA ARG A 8 -1.45 9.44 -16.64
C ARG A 8 -1.55 9.15 -15.14
N LYS A 9 -0.45 9.36 -14.45
CA LYS A 9 -0.43 9.34 -12.98
C LYS A 9 -0.93 10.68 -12.48
N TRP A 10 -2.02 10.68 -11.74
CA TRP A 10 -2.49 11.84 -10.99
C TRP A 10 -1.99 11.69 -9.57
N SER A 11 -1.17 12.64 -9.12
CA SER A 11 -0.72 12.73 -7.74
C SER A 11 -1.45 13.88 -7.08
N VAL A 12 -2.10 13.60 -5.97
CA VAL A 12 -2.77 14.63 -5.19
C VAL A 12 -1.95 14.83 -3.93
N PRO A 13 -1.48 16.06 -3.65
CA PRO A 13 -0.72 16.33 -2.44
C PRO A 13 -1.59 16.14 -1.20
N PHE A 14 -0.96 16.06 -0.04
CA PHE A 14 -1.54 15.86 1.28
C PHE A 14 -2.97 16.41 1.43
N PHE A 15 -3.92 15.51 1.77
CA PHE A 15 -5.30 15.90 2.10
C PHE A 15 -5.52 15.82 3.61
N PRO A 16 -5.76 16.94 4.29
CA PRO A 16 -6.40 16.89 5.60
C PRO A 16 -7.78 16.21 5.47
N THR A 17 -8.22 15.55 6.51
CA THR A 17 -9.50 14.80 6.55
C THR A 17 -10.73 15.57 6.06
N LYS A 18 -10.68 16.90 6.09
CA LYS A 18 -11.73 17.81 5.58
C LYS A 18 -11.78 17.90 4.03
N THR A 19 -10.86 17.28 3.30
CA THR A 19 -10.75 17.42 1.83
C THR A 19 -11.41 16.28 1.05
N SER A 20 -11.99 15.28 1.72
CA SER A 20 -12.70 14.16 1.07
C SER A 20 -13.80 14.62 0.08
N PRO A 21 -14.62 15.66 0.37
CA PRO A 21 -15.61 16.16 -0.60
C PRO A 21 -14.99 16.68 -1.90
N LYS A 22 -13.86 17.39 -1.82
CA LYS A 22 -13.15 17.93 -3.00
C LYS A 22 -12.57 16.81 -3.87
N LEU A 23 -12.03 15.75 -3.25
CA LEU A 23 -11.54 14.58 -3.97
C LEU A 23 -12.69 13.87 -4.69
N GLN A 24 -13.83 13.70 -4.04
CA GLN A 24 -15.02 13.11 -4.65
C GLN A 24 -15.53 13.96 -5.84
N GLU A 25 -15.55 15.28 -5.70
CA GLU A 25 -15.94 16.20 -6.78
C GLU A 25 -14.99 16.04 -7.97
N LEU A 26 -13.67 16.06 -7.74
CA LEU A 26 -12.67 15.84 -8.78
C LEU A 26 -12.89 14.52 -9.53
N VAL A 27 -13.10 13.43 -8.81
CA VAL A 27 -13.37 12.11 -9.41
C VAL A 27 -14.66 12.13 -10.23
N ARG A 28 -15.73 12.81 -9.75
CA ARG A 28 -16.98 12.96 -10.52
C ARG A 28 -16.76 13.78 -11.80
N MET A 29 -15.98 14.86 -11.72
CA MET A 29 -15.65 15.67 -12.91
C MET A 29 -14.86 14.85 -13.94
N LEU A 30 -13.87 14.10 -13.50
CA LEU A 30 -13.10 13.21 -14.38
C LEU A 30 -14.02 12.18 -15.08
N ARG A 31 -14.94 11.55 -14.33
CA ARG A 31 -15.91 10.62 -14.92
C ARG A 31 -16.82 11.28 -15.95
N LYS A 32 -17.33 12.48 -15.64
CA LYS A 32 -18.15 13.26 -16.59
C LYS A 32 -17.38 13.63 -17.85
N ALA A 33 -16.07 13.87 -17.73
CA ALA A 33 -15.17 14.11 -18.86
C ALA A 33 -14.76 12.84 -19.63
N GLY A 34 -15.35 11.68 -19.31
CA GLY A 34 -15.08 10.41 -20.01
C GLY A 34 -13.93 9.58 -19.46
N ALA A 35 -13.36 9.95 -18.32
CA ALA A 35 -12.33 9.12 -17.68
C ALA A 35 -12.92 7.80 -17.14
N PHE A 36 -12.22 6.71 -17.34
CA PHE A 36 -12.60 5.38 -16.85
C PHE A 36 -11.40 4.66 -16.23
N ALA A 37 -11.68 3.80 -15.26
CA ALA A 37 -10.68 2.91 -14.69
C ALA A 37 -10.61 1.60 -15.48
N ASN A 38 -9.41 1.09 -15.69
CA ASN A 38 -9.17 -0.18 -16.35
C ASN A 38 -8.12 -1.01 -15.57
N LYS A 39 -7.76 -2.18 -16.10
CA LYS A 39 -6.81 -3.10 -15.44
C LYS A 39 -5.39 -2.52 -15.22
N SER A 40 -5.02 -1.41 -15.87
CA SER A 40 -3.73 -0.74 -15.65
C SER A 40 -3.77 0.29 -14.52
N CYS A 41 -4.96 0.68 -14.05
CA CYS A 41 -5.12 1.66 -12.98
C CYS A 41 -4.81 1.05 -11.62
N GLY A 42 -4.24 1.86 -10.72
CA GLY A 42 -4.01 1.51 -9.32
C GLY A 42 -4.28 2.73 -8.43
N ILE A 43 -4.62 2.46 -7.18
CA ILE A 43 -4.74 3.48 -6.14
C ILE A 43 -3.56 3.32 -5.20
N HIS A 44 -2.85 4.40 -4.93
CA HIS A 44 -1.77 4.46 -3.96
C HIS A 44 -2.12 5.52 -2.93
N ILE A 45 -2.09 5.16 -1.64
CA ILE A 45 -2.28 6.06 -0.52
C ILE A 45 -0.98 6.04 0.27
N HIS A 46 -0.38 7.21 0.48
CA HIS A 46 0.84 7.35 1.26
C HIS A 46 0.53 8.05 2.57
N VAL A 47 0.91 7.44 3.67
CA VAL A 47 0.79 8.01 5.02
C VAL A 47 2.18 8.16 5.59
N GLY A 48 2.52 9.34 6.14
CA GLY A 48 3.81 9.57 6.80
C GLY A 48 4.03 8.60 7.96
N ALA A 49 5.21 8.00 8.02
CA ALA A 49 5.54 6.96 9.00
C ALA A 49 6.38 7.49 10.18
N GLU A 50 6.72 8.76 10.20
CA GLU A 50 7.60 9.38 11.20
C GLU A 50 7.08 9.29 12.64
N ARG A 51 5.75 9.11 12.79
CA ARG A 51 5.11 8.95 14.10
C ARG A 51 4.89 7.50 14.53
N PHE A 52 5.25 6.54 13.69
CA PHE A 52 5.07 5.14 14.06
C PHE A 52 6.15 4.68 15.03
N THR A 53 5.71 4.11 16.13
CA THR A 53 6.53 3.24 16.99
C THR A 53 6.40 1.80 16.49
N ALA A 54 7.27 0.91 16.95
CA ALA A 54 7.15 -0.51 16.65
C ALA A 54 5.76 -1.07 17.04
N LYS A 55 5.25 -0.66 18.20
CA LYS A 55 3.91 -1.07 18.68
C LYS A 55 2.81 -0.60 17.72
N THR A 56 2.82 0.67 17.32
CA THR A 56 1.76 1.22 16.44
C THR A 56 1.87 0.65 15.03
N LEU A 57 3.08 0.42 14.52
CA LEU A 57 3.26 -0.25 13.22
C LEU A 57 2.78 -1.71 13.25
N ARG A 58 3.08 -2.47 14.32
CA ARG A 58 2.52 -3.83 14.49
C ARG A 58 0.99 -3.82 14.50
N ASN A 59 0.38 -2.87 15.20
CA ASN A 59 -1.07 -2.73 15.23
C ASN A 59 -1.63 -2.44 13.82
N LEU A 60 -1.01 -1.53 13.09
CA LEU A 60 -1.40 -1.22 11.71
C LEU A 60 -1.32 -2.47 10.81
N VAL A 61 -0.23 -3.23 10.89
CA VAL A 61 -0.06 -4.48 10.12
C VAL A 61 -1.20 -5.46 10.45
N ASN A 62 -1.52 -5.67 11.71
CA ASN A 62 -2.59 -6.58 12.11
C ASN A 62 -3.97 -6.10 11.64
N ILE A 63 -4.26 -4.81 11.77
CA ILE A 63 -5.52 -4.22 11.29
C ILE A 63 -5.63 -4.42 9.78
N MET A 64 -4.60 -4.06 9.03
CA MET A 64 -4.60 -4.20 7.57
C MET A 64 -4.75 -5.66 7.16
N ALA A 65 -3.95 -6.58 7.70
CA ALA A 65 -4.04 -8.01 7.40
C ALA A 65 -5.45 -8.57 7.67
N SER A 66 -6.11 -8.13 8.75
CA SER A 66 -7.48 -8.56 9.07
C SER A 66 -8.55 -7.97 8.14
N LYS A 67 -8.26 -6.91 7.40
CA LYS A 67 -9.20 -6.18 6.53
C LYS A 67 -8.89 -6.30 5.03
N GLU A 68 -7.77 -6.88 4.65
CA GLU A 68 -7.35 -6.99 3.25
C GLU A 68 -8.44 -7.58 2.36
N ASP A 69 -9.09 -8.68 2.76
CA ASP A 69 -10.17 -9.30 1.97
C ASP A 69 -11.34 -8.35 1.75
N MET A 70 -11.75 -7.65 2.79
CA MET A 70 -12.85 -6.68 2.70
C MET A 70 -12.48 -5.51 1.79
N ILE A 71 -11.27 -4.96 1.94
CA ILE A 71 -10.77 -3.84 1.13
C ILE A 71 -10.67 -4.27 -0.33
N TYR A 72 -10.12 -5.45 -0.62
CA TYR A 72 -9.92 -5.93 -1.98
C TYR A 72 -11.24 -6.21 -2.69
N ARG A 73 -12.23 -6.75 -1.98
CA ARG A 73 -13.59 -6.91 -2.50
C ARG A 73 -14.26 -5.56 -2.77
N ALA A 74 -14.17 -4.62 -1.83
CA ALA A 74 -14.76 -3.29 -1.97
C ALA A 74 -14.17 -2.51 -3.16
N LEU A 75 -12.86 -2.64 -3.39
CA LEU A 75 -12.14 -2.03 -4.51
C LEU A 75 -12.19 -2.86 -5.79
N GLN A 76 -12.84 -4.03 -5.78
CA GLN A 76 -12.91 -4.96 -6.92
C GLN A 76 -11.53 -5.25 -7.53
N ILE A 77 -10.54 -5.52 -6.68
CA ILE A 77 -9.17 -5.81 -7.10
C ILE A 77 -9.16 -7.07 -7.97
N ASN A 78 -8.62 -6.93 -9.20
CA ASN A 78 -8.47 -8.08 -10.08
C ASN A 78 -7.43 -9.06 -9.50
N PRO A 79 -7.70 -10.39 -9.45
CA PRO A 79 -6.78 -11.39 -8.91
C PRO A 79 -5.38 -11.36 -9.52
N SER A 80 -5.25 -11.07 -10.82
CA SER A 80 -3.94 -10.94 -11.47
C SER A 80 -3.12 -9.75 -10.92
N ARG A 81 -3.78 -8.69 -10.47
CA ARG A 81 -3.13 -7.55 -9.83
C ARG A 81 -2.79 -7.84 -8.38
N GLU A 82 -3.69 -8.52 -7.66
CA GLU A 82 -3.44 -8.97 -6.30
C GLU A 82 -2.14 -9.76 -6.24
N ASN A 83 -1.99 -10.76 -7.06
CA ASN A 83 -0.81 -11.63 -7.09
C ASN A 83 0.48 -10.92 -7.51
N ARG A 84 0.40 -9.83 -8.27
CA ARG A 84 1.58 -9.18 -8.86
C ARG A 84 2.00 -7.90 -8.13
N TYR A 85 1.05 -7.04 -7.76
CA TYR A 85 1.33 -5.67 -7.32
C TYR A 85 0.88 -5.33 -5.91
N CYS A 86 -0.10 -6.06 -5.39
CA CYS A 86 -0.69 -5.80 -4.07
C CYS A 86 -1.00 -7.12 -3.34
N ARG A 87 0.03 -7.97 -3.21
CA ARG A 87 -0.11 -9.22 -2.46
C ARG A 87 -0.56 -8.95 -1.05
N LYS A 88 -1.33 -9.86 -0.50
CA LYS A 88 -1.71 -9.81 0.92
C LYS A 88 -0.49 -9.96 1.82
N THR A 89 -0.65 -9.52 3.04
CA THR A 89 0.38 -9.68 4.08
C THR A 89 0.76 -11.16 4.22
N ASN A 90 2.06 -11.42 4.17
CA ASN A 90 2.59 -12.81 4.30
C ASN A 90 2.23 -13.38 5.67
N THR A 91 1.65 -14.59 5.67
CA THR A 91 1.17 -15.24 6.90
C THR A 91 2.28 -15.65 7.85
N THR A 92 3.46 -16.04 7.32
CA THR A 92 4.64 -16.36 8.13
C THR A 92 5.17 -15.12 8.83
N PHE A 93 5.32 -14.01 8.07
CA PHE A 93 5.67 -12.72 8.65
C PHE A 93 4.69 -12.30 9.75
N LEU A 94 3.37 -12.39 9.51
CA LEU A 94 2.36 -12.01 10.49
C LEU A 94 2.42 -12.86 11.77
N LYS A 95 2.62 -14.17 11.64
CA LYS A 95 2.81 -15.07 12.77
C LYS A 95 4.05 -14.70 13.59
N ASP A 96 5.18 -14.47 12.93
CA ASP A 96 6.43 -14.12 13.59
C ASP A 96 6.36 -12.73 14.24
N LEU A 97 5.74 -11.75 13.58
CA LEU A 97 5.50 -10.43 14.12
C LEU A 97 4.71 -10.48 15.45
N ASN A 98 3.67 -11.30 15.49
CA ASN A 98 2.81 -11.44 16.66
C ASN A 98 3.45 -12.29 17.77
N ARG A 99 4.28 -13.26 17.43
CA ARG A 99 5.01 -14.10 18.38
C ARG A 99 6.19 -13.36 19.02
N LYS A 100 7.04 -12.75 18.17
CA LYS A 100 8.29 -12.12 18.62
C LYS A 100 8.08 -10.71 19.16
N LYS A 101 7.04 -10.01 18.71
CA LYS A 101 6.64 -8.66 19.14
C LYS A 101 7.82 -7.67 19.20
N PRO A 102 8.60 -7.49 18.12
CA PRO A 102 9.76 -6.61 18.15
C PRO A 102 9.38 -5.22 18.67
N ASP A 103 10.25 -4.64 19.48
CA ASP A 103 10.08 -3.33 20.11
C ASP A 103 10.71 -2.18 19.31
N THR A 104 11.43 -2.51 18.24
CA THR A 104 12.06 -1.56 17.32
C THR A 104 11.50 -1.69 15.89
N LEU A 105 11.56 -0.59 15.12
CA LEU A 105 11.21 -0.62 13.70
C LEU A 105 12.17 -1.52 12.90
N ASP A 106 13.45 -1.52 13.27
CA ASP A 106 14.45 -2.38 12.66
C ASP A 106 14.15 -3.87 12.88
N GLY A 107 13.72 -4.25 14.08
CA GLY A 107 13.29 -5.61 14.36
C GLY A 107 12.08 -6.05 13.54
N ILE A 108 11.16 -5.13 13.22
CA ILE A 108 10.06 -5.41 12.28
C ILE A 108 10.59 -5.55 10.85
N ALA A 109 11.54 -4.69 10.45
CA ALA A 109 12.17 -4.77 9.14
C ALA A 109 12.94 -6.10 8.95
N ASP A 110 13.65 -6.57 9.96
CA ASP A 110 14.34 -7.86 9.91
C ASP A 110 13.38 -9.02 9.64
N LEU A 111 12.20 -9.01 10.28
CA LEU A 111 11.16 -10.00 10.00
C LEU A 111 10.57 -9.85 8.59
N TRP A 112 10.36 -8.62 8.13
CA TRP A 112 9.82 -8.35 6.79
C TRP A 112 10.74 -8.85 5.68
N TYR A 113 12.04 -8.68 5.85
CA TYR A 113 13.04 -9.08 4.87
C TYR A 113 13.61 -10.47 5.09
N GLN A 114 13.11 -11.26 6.03
CA GLN A 114 13.63 -12.59 6.37
C GLN A 114 13.75 -13.51 5.15
N GLU A 115 12.76 -13.46 4.24
CA GLU A 115 12.76 -14.25 2.99
C GLU A 115 13.46 -13.55 1.81
N ALA A 116 13.87 -12.28 1.98
CA ALA A 116 14.52 -11.48 0.96
C ALA A 116 15.55 -10.52 1.58
N PRO A 117 16.61 -11.03 2.22
CA PRO A 117 17.54 -10.24 3.02
C PRO A 117 18.22 -9.12 2.23
N TYR A 118 18.47 -9.31 0.94
CA TYR A 118 19.01 -8.27 0.07
C TYR A 118 18.01 -7.14 -0.25
N GLY A 119 16.71 -7.36 -0.02
CA GLY A 119 15.65 -6.40 -0.33
C GLY A 119 15.75 -5.11 0.46
N ARG A 120 16.30 -5.14 1.69
CA ARG A 120 16.39 -3.98 2.57
C ARG A 120 17.19 -2.82 1.95
N ASN A 121 18.26 -3.14 1.23
CA ASN A 121 19.17 -2.14 0.65
C ASN A 121 18.86 -1.82 -0.82
N HIS A 122 17.84 -2.43 -1.40
CA HIS A 122 17.45 -2.21 -2.78
C HIS A 122 16.16 -1.40 -2.86
N HIS A 123 16.24 -0.21 -3.44
CA HIS A 123 15.10 0.71 -3.59
C HIS A 123 13.90 0.10 -4.33
N TYR A 124 14.15 -0.76 -5.30
CA TYR A 124 13.13 -1.49 -6.05
C TYR A 124 13.34 -3.00 -5.96
N ASN A 125 12.50 -3.67 -5.20
CA ASN A 125 12.50 -5.13 -5.09
C ASN A 125 11.08 -5.68 -4.91
N SER A 126 10.94 -7.01 -4.93
CA SER A 126 9.63 -7.68 -4.87
C SER A 126 8.87 -7.47 -3.56
N THR A 127 9.56 -7.10 -2.46
CA THR A 127 8.94 -6.91 -1.14
C THR A 127 8.04 -5.67 -1.08
N ARG A 128 8.14 -4.77 -2.06
CA ARG A 128 7.27 -3.59 -2.17
C ARG A 128 5.85 -3.91 -2.69
N TYR A 129 5.67 -5.07 -3.31
CA TYR A 129 4.42 -5.40 -4.00
C TYR A 129 3.41 -6.08 -3.07
N HIS A 130 3.05 -5.39 -1.98
CA HIS A 130 2.00 -5.77 -1.05
C HIS A 130 0.95 -4.65 -0.95
N GLY A 131 -0.26 -5.01 -0.54
CA GLY A 131 -1.33 -4.03 -0.27
C GLY A 131 -0.90 -3.02 0.79
N LEU A 132 -0.29 -3.50 1.88
CA LEU A 132 0.45 -2.69 2.83
C LEU A 132 1.94 -2.74 2.49
N ASN A 133 2.49 -1.65 1.97
CA ASN A 133 3.87 -1.60 1.49
C ASN A 133 4.86 -1.22 2.60
N LEU A 134 5.24 -2.16 3.45
CA LEU A 134 6.22 -1.92 4.51
C LEU A 134 7.63 -1.61 3.99
N HIS A 135 7.97 -2.04 2.77
CA HIS A 135 9.24 -1.63 2.17
C HIS A 135 9.35 -0.09 2.05
N ALA A 136 8.26 0.58 1.69
CA ALA A 136 8.25 2.05 1.66
C ALA A 136 8.38 2.66 3.06
N THR A 137 7.86 2.01 4.09
CA THR A 137 8.02 2.46 5.48
C THR A 137 9.50 2.50 5.88
N PHE A 138 10.24 1.45 5.57
CA PHE A 138 11.65 1.32 5.97
C PHE A 138 12.64 2.08 5.07
N THR A 139 12.23 2.43 3.83
CA THR A 139 13.15 3.07 2.87
C THR A 139 12.79 4.51 2.53
N LYS A 140 11.54 4.92 2.76
CA LYS A 140 11.03 6.26 2.37
C LYS A 140 10.29 6.99 3.49
N GLY A 141 10.08 6.34 4.64
CA GLY A 141 9.32 6.92 5.74
C GLY A 141 7.82 7.10 5.44
N THR A 142 7.24 6.28 4.54
CA THR A 142 5.81 6.26 4.24
C THR A 142 5.26 4.84 4.23
N VAL A 143 4.03 4.69 4.64
CA VAL A 143 3.30 3.43 4.57
C VAL A 143 2.09 3.58 3.66
#